data_ee0385300e5c659a45534eca1fa56d05
#
_entry.id   ee0385300e5c659a45534eca1fa56d05
#
_cell.length_a   1.000
_cell.length_b   1.000
_cell.length_c   1.000
_cell.angle_alpha   90.00
_cell.angle_beta   90.00
_cell.angle_gamma   90.00
#
_symmetry.space_group_name_H-M   'P 1'
#
loop_
_entity.id
_entity.type
_entity.pdbx_description
1 polymer ?
#
loop_
_entity_poly.entity_id
_entity_poly.type
_entity_poly.pdbx_seq_one_letter_code
_entity_poly.pdbx_strand_id
1 'polypeptide(L)'
;QWALEDSVTPGIYSLDDYDFRKPNAWLFQAQQNPASPKPGSIDVYDWPGRFVDKGHGEFYARIRQERWQVEHQQIQATATAAGIAPGHIFTLTNAPFFSDNGEYLVTAAGYHFEENRYASGEGETIHRTDFTVIPSAVVYRPAQSTAWPRTYGPQTAKVVGPQGESIWTDKYGRVKVKFHWDRLAKGDDTSSCWVRVSSAWAGQGYGGVQIPRVGDEVVVDFINGDPDRPIITGRVYNEASMPPWALPAAATQMGFMSRTKDGSVDNANALRFEDKAGAEQVWIQAERNMDTSIKNDETHSVGGARSHYVKKNELHRVEANQI
;
A
#
# COMPACT_ATOMS: atom_id res chain seq x y z
N GLN A 1 -3.37 -48.20 7.42
CA GLN A 1 -4.60 -47.61 6.92
C GLN A 1 -4.26 -46.64 5.80
N TRP A 2 -5.12 -46.53 4.77
CA TRP A 2 -4.94 -45.67 3.60
C TRP A 2 -6.30 -45.10 3.21
N ALA A 3 -6.46 -43.79 3.19
CA ALA A 3 -7.71 -43.11 2.90
C ALA A 3 -7.46 -41.98 1.89
N LEU A 4 -8.02 -42.14 0.68
CA LEU A 4 -7.98 -41.15 -0.38
C LEU A 4 -9.06 -40.11 -0.13
N GLU A 5 -8.69 -38.81 -0.22
CA GLU A 5 -9.58 -37.69 -0.14
C GLU A 5 -9.44 -36.84 -1.40
N ASP A 6 -10.51 -36.75 -2.20
CA ASP A 6 -10.60 -35.92 -3.38
C ASP A 6 -11.44 -34.68 -3.11
N SER A 7 -10.90 -33.50 -3.35
CA SER A 7 -11.57 -32.23 -3.19
C SER A 7 -11.78 -31.54 -4.54
N VAL A 8 -12.92 -30.88 -4.70
CA VAL A 8 -13.17 -30.03 -5.89
C VAL A 8 -12.44 -28.70 -5.68
N THR A 9 -11.51 -28.40 -6.57
CA THR A 9 -10.70 -27.17 -6.51
C THR A 9 -10.94 -26.31 -7.74
N PRO A 10 -10.76 -24.97 -7.63
CA PRO A 10 -10.86 -24.05 -8.75
C PRO A 10 -9.86 -24.40 -9.86
N GLY A 11 -10.29 -24.25 -11.11
CA GLY A 11 -9.45 -24.55 -12.27
C GLY A 11 -8.67 -23.36 -12.82
N ILE A 12 -9.06 -22.13 -12.45
CA ILE A 12 -8.44 -20.89 -12.91
C ILE A 12 -8.10 -20.04 -11.70
N TYR A 13 -6.87 -19.52 -11.68
CA TYR A 13 -6.47 -18.47 -10.76
C TYR A 13 -6.10 -17.24 -11.55
N SER A 14 -6.74 -16.12 -11.23
CA SER A 14 -6.50 -14.82 -11.85
C SER A 14 -6.19 -13.74 -10.81
N LEU A 15 -5.34 -12.80 -11.19
CA LEU A 15 -4.96 -11.68 -10.35
C LEU A 15 -4.63 -10.46 -11.20
N ASP A 16 -4.83 -9.29 -10.62
CA ASP A 16 -4.49 -8.02 -11.25
C ASP A 16 -3.93 -7.05 -10.20
N ASP A 17 -3.24 -6.00 -10.65
CA ASP A 17 -2.77 -4.92 -9.78
C ASP A 17 -2.69 -3.60 -10.55
N TYR A 18 -2.38 -2.53 -9.83
CA TYR A 18 -2.29 -1.18 -10.36
C TYR A 18 -0.94 -0.53 -10.06
N ASP A 19 -0.25 -0.08 -11.10
CA ASP A 19 0.94 0.77 -10.99
C ASP A 19 0.62 2.20 -11.46
N PHE A 20 0.60 3.15 -10.53
CA PHE A 20 0.35 4.56 -10.86
C PHE A 20 1.37 5.17 -11.83
N ARG A 21 2.55 4.56 -11.98
CA ARG A 21 3.59 4.98 -12.94
C ARG A 21 3.25 4.55 -14.37
N LYS A 22 2.35 3.57 -14.50
CA LYS A 22 1.85 3.02 -15.76
C LYS A 22 0.33 2.82 -15.66
N PRO A 23 -0.46 3.91 -15.48
CA PRO A 23 -1.87 3.82 -15.09
C PRO A 23 -2.76 3.11 -16.11
N ASN A 24 -2.33 3.03 -17.37
CA ASN A 24 -3.04 2.36 -18.45
C ASN A 24 -2.49 0.96 -18.77
N ALA A 25 -1.51 0.46 -18.02
CA ALA A 25 -1.00 -0.90 -18.21
C ALA A 25 -2.02 -1.91 -17.69
N TRP A 26 -2.37 -2.87 -18.53
CA TRP A 26 -3.17 -4.01 -18.10
C TRP A 26 -2.24 -5.07 -17.50
N LEU A 27 -2.28 -5.21 -16.18
CA LEU A 27 -1.42 -6.12 -15.42
C LEU A 27 -2.06 -7.47 -15.17
N PHE A 28 -3.31 -7.66 -15.56
CA PHE A 28 -4.06 -8.91 -15.36
C PHE A 28 -3.26 -10.13 -15.83
N GLN A 29 -3.21 -11.15 -14.97
CA GLN A 29 -2.63 -12.44 -15.26
C GLN A 29 -3.58 -13.55 -14.81
N ALA A 30 -3.65 -14.64 -15.57
CA ALA A 30 -4.44 -15.80 -15.23
C ALA A 30 -3.68 -17.07 -15.57
N GLN A 31 -3.85 -18.09 -14.74
CA GLN A 31 -3.33 -19.44 -14.98
C GLN A 31 -4.47 -20.44 -14.90
N GLN A 32 -4.62 -21.23 -15.94
CA GLN A 32 -5.59 -22.31 -15.99
C GLN A 32 -4.87 -23.66 -16.00
N ASN A 33 -5.19 -24.49 -15.02
CA ASN A 33 -4.74 -25.89 -14.96
C ASN A 33 -5.68 -26.67 -14.03
N PRO A 34 -6.89 -27.03 -14.49
CA PRO A 34 -7.85 -27.73 -13.65
C PRO A 34 -7.37 -29.14 -13.32
N ALA A 35 -7.33 -29.47 -12.04
CA ALA A 35 -7.07 -30.84 -11.57
C ALA A 35 -8.26 -31.76 -11.85
N SER A 36 -9.48 -31.19 -11.81
CA SER A 36 -10.72 -31.89 -12.16
C SER A 36 -11.27 -31.39 -13.50
N PRO A 37 -11.74 -32.27 -14.40
CA PRO A 37 -12.32 -31.85 -15.67
C PRO A 37 -13.63 -31.08 -15.54
N LYS A 38 -14.30 -31.15 -14.38
CA LYS A 38 -15.55 -30.41 -14.08
C LYS A 38 -15.65 -30.10 -12.59
N PRO A 39 -15.91 -28.84 -12.22
CA PRO A 39 -16.01 -27.65 -13.07
C PRO A 39 -14.65 -26.94 -13.25
N GLY A 40 -13.95 -27.23 -14.33
CA GLY A 40 -12.62 -26.66 -14.67
C GLY A 40 -12.64 -25.15 -14.97
N SER A 41 -13.81 -24.51 -14.97
CA SER A 41 -14.00 -23.09 -15.27
C SER A 41 -14.24 -22.22 -14.02
N ILE A 42 -14.14 -22.77 -12.81
CA ILE A 42 -14.22 -21.97 -11.59
C ILE A 42 -12.97 -21.10 -11.52
N ASP A 43 -13.17 -19.78 -11.59
CA ASP A 43 -12.12 -18.76 -11.46
C ASP A 43 -12.14 -18.17 -10.05
N VAL A 44 -10.97 -18.03 -9.47
CA VAL A 44 -10.73 -17.25 -8.25
C VAL A 44 -9.88 -16.06 -8.63
N TYR A 45 -10.44 -14.86 -8.45
CA TYR A 45 -9.79 -13.60 -8.74
C TYR A 45 -9.32 -12.89 -7.47
N ASP A 46 -8.04 -12.52 -7.43
CA ASP A 46 -7.44 -11.76 -6.33
C ASP A 46 -7.07 -10.34 -6.74
N TRP A 47 -7.49 -9.39 -5.91
CA TRP A 47 -7.09 -7.99 -5.97
C TRP A 47 -6.74 -7.47 -4.54
N PRO A 48 -5.61 -6.80 -4.34
CA PRO A 48 -4.49 -6.59 -5.25
C PRO A 48 -3.59 -7.85 -5.37
N GLY A 49 -3.03 -8.06 -6.55
CA GLY A 49 -2.11 -9.17 -6.81
C GLY A 49 -0.70 -8.98 -6.24
N ARG A 50 -0.35 -7.76 -5.81
CA ARG A 50 0.93 -7.34 -5.22
C ARG A 50 2.13 -7.47 -6.15
N PHE A 51 1.94 -7.06 -7.38
CA PHE A 51 3.00 -7.03 -8.39
C PHE A 51 2.85 -5.80 -9.30
N VAL A 52 3.96 -5.38 -9.91
CA VAL A 52 4.00 -4.29 -10.90
C VAL A 52 4.69 -4.72 -12.21
N ASP A 53 5.22 -5.93 -12.22
CA ASP A 53 5.84 -6.58 -13.36
C ASP A 53 5.03 -7.79 -13.78
N LYS A 54 4.75 -7.93 -15.07
CA LYS A 54 3.95 -9.04 -15.63
C LYS A 54 4.52 -10.42 -15.30
N GLY A 55 5.84 -10.57 -15.40
CA GLY A 55 6.51 -11.84 -15.11
C GLY A 55 6.31 -12.29 -13.66
N HIS A 56 6.29 -11.36 -12.72
CA HIS A 56 5.93 -11.67 -11.33
C HIS A 56 4.46 -12.06 -11.20
N GLY A 57 3.55 -11.39 -11.91
CA GLY A 57 2.14 -11.75 -11.91
C GLY A 57 1.89 -13.16 -12.47
N GLU A 58 2.52 -13.52 -13.60
CA GLU A 58 2.47 -14.85 -14.18
C GLU A 58 2.99 -15.93 -13.21
N PHE A 59 4.12 -15.64 -12.56
CA PHE A 59 4.70 -16.52 -11.55
C PHE A 59 3.76 -16.74 -10.37
N TYR A 60 3.14 -15.67 -9.83
CA TYR A 60 2.21 -15.78 -8.72
C TYR A 60 0.93 -16.51 -9.10
N ALA A 61 0.35 -16.24 -10.29
CA ALA A 61 -0.80 -16.96 -10.79
C ALA A 61 -0.55 -18.46 -10.87
N ARG A 62 0.61 -18.85 -11.42
CA ARG A 62 1.02 -20.26 -11.53
C ARG A 62 1.16 -20.93 -10.17
N ILE A 63 1.92 -20.33 -9.23
CA ILE A 63 2.15 -20.94 -7.90
C ILE A 63 0.84 -21.11 -7.14
N ARG A 64 -0.06 -20.16 -7.21
CA ARG A 64 -1.33 -20.21 -6.50
C ARG A 64 -2.29 -21.22 -7.12
N GLN A 65 -2.24 -21.38 -8.42
CA GLN A 65 -2.99 -22.40 -9.11
C GLN A 65 -2.42 -23.82 -8.83
N GLU A 66 -1.09 -23.99 -8.82
CA GLU A 66 -0.42 -25.25 -8.47
C GLU A 66 -0.75 -25.70 -7.02
N ARG A 67 -1.00 -24.76 -6.11
CA ARG A 67 -1.45 -25.07 -4.74
C ARG A 67 -2.76 -25.86 -4.72
N TRP A 68 -3.71 -25.52 -5.58
CA TRP A 68 -4.98 -26.23 -5.65
C TRP A 68 -4.85 -27.66 -6.16
N GLN A 69 -3.82 -27.95 -6.96
CA GLN A 69 -3.52 -29.32 -7.34
C GLN A 69 -3.08 -30.18 -6.16
N VAL A 70 -2.35 -29.57 -5.21
CA VAL A 70 -1.99 -30.23 -3.95
C VAL A 70 -3.22 -30.48 -3.08
N GLU A 71 -4.18 -29.56 -3.07
CA GLU A 71 -5.42 -29.69 -2.28
C GLU A 71 -6.45 -30.62 -2.94
N HIS A 72 -6.36 -30.84 -4.25
CA HIS A 72 -7.32 -31.68 -4.98
C HIS A 72 -7.30 -33.13 -4.51
N GLN A 73 -6.12 -33.71 -4.38
CA GLN A 73 -5.97 -35.10 -3.96
C GLN A 73 -4.96 -35.21 -2.83
N GLN A 74 -5.46 -35.58 -1.68
CA GLN A 74 -4.65 -35.87 -0.51
C GLN A 74 -4.96 -37.27 0.03
N ILE A 75 -3.97 -37.94 0.55
CA ILE A 75 -4.14 -39.26 1.13
C ILE A 75 -3.68 -39.20 2.59
N GLN A 76 -4.60 -39.60 3.48
CA GLN A 76 -4.32 -39.78 4.90
C GLN A 76 -3.95 -41.26 5.15
N ALA A 77 -2.84 -41.48 5.80
CA ALA A 77 -2.36 -42.81 6.03
C ALA A 77 -1.80 -43.02 7.44
N THR A 78 -1.89 -44.25 7.92
CA THR A 78 -1.32 -44.67 9.18
C THR A 78 -0.45 -45.91 8.97
N ALA A 79 0.75 -45.91 9.51
CA ALA A 79 1.69 -47.03 9.44
C ALA A 79 2.43 -47.20 10.81
N THR A 80 3.12 -48.34 10.90
CA THR A 80 4.05 -48.60 12.03
C THR A 80 5.50 -48.29 11.67
N ALA A 81 5.74 -47.77 10.45
CA ALA A 81 7.08 -47.43 9.95
C ALA A 81 7.60 -46.12 10.54
N ALA A 82 8.75 -46.15 11.20
CA ALA A 82 9.37 -44.99 11.83
C ALA A 82 10.12 -44.07 10.84
N GLY A 83 10.43 -44.57 9.64
CA GLY A 83 11.22 -43.83 8.65
C GLY A 83 10.42 -42.88 7.75
N ILE A 84 9.10 -42.75 7.95
CA ILE A 84 8.26 -41.84 7.16
C ILE A 84 8.49 -40.43 7.65
N ALA A 85 8.98 -39.53 6.79
CA ALA A 85 9.25 -38.16 7.15
C ALA A 85 8.82 -37.17 6.06
N PRO A 86 8.31 -35.98 6.42
CA PRO A 86 7.94 -34.95 5.46
C PRO A 86 9.11 -34.57 4.53
N GLY A 87 8.80 -34.34 3.25
CA GLY A 87 9.77 -34.00 2.22
C GLY A 87 10.43 -35.22 1.57
N HIS A 88 10.12 -36.44 2.01
CA HIS A 88 10.62 -37.69 1.40
C HIS A 88 9.57 -38.33 0.50
N ILE A 89 10.04 -39.05 -0.49
CA ILE A 89 9.23 -39.84 -1.41
C ILE A 89 9.37 -41.33 -1.06
N PHE A 90 8.26 -42.04 -1.13
CA PHE A 90 8.27 -43.51 -1.05
C PHE A 90 7.40 -44.13 -2.15
N THR A 91 7.65 -45.40 -2.48
CA THR A 91 6.83 -46.16 -3.40
C THR A 91 5.92 -47.11 -2.63
N LEU A 92 4.61 -46.98 -2.81
CA LEU A 92 3.62 -47.92 -2.31
C LEU A 92 3.46 -49.02 -3.32
N THR A 93 3.58 -50.30 -2.87
CA THR A 93 3.39 -51.49 -3.65
C THR A 93 2.47 -52.48 -2.97
N ASN A 94 1.83 -53.36 -3.75
CA ASN A 94 0.91 -54.36 -3.23
C ASN A 94 -0.28 -53.83 -2.44
N ALA A 95 -0.75 -52.61 -2.81
CA ALA A 95 -1.96 -52.07 -2.23
C ALA A 95 -3.18 -52.95 -2.58
N PRO A 96 -4.21 -53.04 -1.71
CA PRO A 96 -5.45 -53.78 -1.99
C PRO A 96 -6.15 -53.33 -3.27
N PHE A 97 -6.09 -52.01 -3.57
CA PHE A 97 -6.50 -51.49 -4.87
C PHE A 97 -5.25 -51.15 -5.69
N PHE A 98 -5.18 -51.72 -6.88
CA PHE A 98 -4.03 -51.58 -7.77
C PHE A 98 -3.76 -50.12 -8.14
N SER A 99 -4.80 -49.31 -8.24
CA SER A 99 -4.74 -47.84 -8.49
C SER A 99 -3.93 -47.07 -7.43
N ASP A 100 -3.82 -47.58 -6.21
CA ASP A 100 -3.11 -46.93 -5.14
C ASP A 100 -1.60 -47.19 -5.14
N ASN A 101 -1.12 -48.13 -6.00
CA ASN A 101 0.30 -48.34 -6.16
C ASN A 101 0.93 -47.14 -6.91
N GLY A 102 2.00 -46.58 -6.34
CA GLY A 102 2.66 -45.42 -6.96
C GLY A 102 3.68 -44.79 -6.04
N GLU A 103 4.25 -43.71 -6.53
CA GLU A 103 5.17 -42.86 -5.74
C GLU A 103 4.42 -41.71 -5.11
N TYR A 104 4.71 -41.49 -3.84
CA TYR A 104 4.04 -40.46 -3.02
C TYR A 104 5.05 -39.62 -2.28
N LEU A 105 4.82 -38.32 -2.26
CA LEU A 105 5.54 -37.34 -1.43
C LEU A 105 4.84 -37.18 -0.09
N VAL A 106 5.56 -37.36 1.00
CA VAL A 106 5.07 -37.10 2.36
C VAL A 106 5.05 -35.60 2.62
N THR A 107 3.87 -35.05 2.89
CA THR A 107 3.67 -33.61 3.15
C THR A 107 3.58 -33.29 4.63
N ALA A 108 3.08 -34.22 5.45
CA ALA A 108 3.01 -34.10 6.91
C ALA A 108 3.17 -35.48 7.57
N ALA A 109 3.73 -35.51 8.77
CA ALA A 109 3.78 -36.72 9.59
C ALA A 109 3.67 -36.37 11.07
N GLY A 110 2.90 -37.18 11.81
CA GLY A 110 2.79 -37.15 13.26
C GLY A 110 3.16 -38.51 13.83
N TYR A 111 3.97 -38.53 14.87
CA TYR A 111 4.48 -39.75 15.46
C TYR A 111 3.93 -39.94 16.85
N HIS A 112 3.48 -41.15 17.14
CA HIS A 112 3.05 -41.58 18.47
C HIS A 112 3.83 -42.81 18.90
N PHE A 113 4.62 -42.67 19.96
CA PHE A 113 5.44 -43.72 20.53
C PHE A 113 5.03 -43.94 21.99
N GLU A 114 4.77 -45.18 22.35
CA GLU A 114 4.43 -45.57 23.70
C GLU A 114 5.30 -46.78 24.07
N GLU A 115 6.20 -46.63 25.04
CA GLU A 115 7.01 -47.73 25.59
C GLU A 115 6.34 -48.32 26.79
N ASN A 116 6.37 -49.64 26.84
CA ASN A 116 5.90 -50.37 28.00
C ASN A 116 6.80 -50.11 29.22
N ARG A 117 6.24 -49.55 30.30
CA ARG A 117 7.00 -49.28 31.50
C ARG A 117 7.35 -50.56 32.24
N TYR A 118 8.52 -50.58 32.86
CA TYR A 118 9.23 -51.65 33.55
C TYR A 118 8.50 -52.29 34.76
N ALA A 119 7.24 -52.09 34.97
CA ALA A 119 6.48 -52.61 36.08
C ALA A 119 5.38 -53.55 35.59
N SER A 120 5.66 -54.86 35.68
CA SER A 120 4.70 -55.96 35.71
C SER A 120 3.37 -55.75 34.98
N GLY A 121 3.36 -55.92 33.70
CA GLY A 121 2.17 -55.97 32.85
C GLY A 121 2.57 -56.11 31.39
N GLU A 122 1.89 -57.01 30.66
CA GLU A 122 2.02 -57.17 29.23
C GLU A 122 1.42 -55.94 28.50
N GLY A 123 2.13 -54.80 28.46
CA GLY A 123 1.77 -53.67 27.63
C GLY A 123 2.46 -53.74 26.27
N GLU A 124 1.75 -53.59 25.18
CA GLU A 124 2.35 -53.47 23.86
C GLU A 124 3.08 -52.14 23.72
N THR A 125 4.28 -52.19 23.11
CA THR A 125 4.95 -50.98 22.60
C THR A 125 4.19 -50.49 21.37
N ILE A 126 3.65 -49.28 21.44
CA ILE A 126 2.92 -48.66 20.32
C ILE A 126 3.88 -47.81 19.53
N HIS A 127 3.88 -48.04 18.26
CA HIS A 127 4.64 -47.27 17.27
C HIS A 127 3.72 -46.95 16.10
N ARG A 128 3.21 -45.73 16.08
CA ARG A 128 2.25 -45.28 15.06
C ARG A 128 2.71 -44.00 14.45
N THR A 129 2.72 -43.96 13.12
CA THR A 129 2.96 -42.75 12.31
C THR A 129 1.71 -42.47 11.49
N ASP A 130 1.06 -41.36 11.79
CA ASP A 130 -0.02 -40.81 10.97
C ASP A 130 0.59 -39.78 9.99
N PHE A 131 0.30 -39.88 8.71
CA PHE A 131 0.95 -39.04 7.72
C PHE A 131 0.03 -38.71 6.55
N THR A 132 0.32 -37.57 5.90
CA THR A 132 -0.38 -37.12 4.71
C THR A 132 0.58 -37.17 3.52
N VAL A 133 0.08 -37.65 2.39
CA VAL A 133 0.85 -37.73 1.14
C VAL A 133 0.05 -37.20 -0.04
N ILE A 134 0.78 -36.82 -1.09
CA ILE A 134 0.25 -36.50 -2.41
C ILE A 134 1.02 -37.33 -3.44
N PRO A 135 0.46 -37.56 -4.66
CA PRO A 135 1.22 -38.18 -5.75
C PRO A 135 2.51 -37.39 -6.04
N SER A 136 3.64 -38.07 -6.20
CA SER A 136 4.95 -37.44 -6.40
C SER A 136 5.04 -36.58 -7.66
N ALA A 137 4.18 -36.83 -8.65
CA ALA A 137 4.07 -36.02 -9.87
C ALA A 137 3.45 -34.64 -9.66
N VAL A 138 2.76 -34.41 -8.52
CA VAL A 138 2.18 -33.12 -8.17
C VAL A 138 3.25 -32.23 -7.56
N VAL A 139 3.44 -31.04 -8.15
CA VAL A 139 4.36 -30.03 -7.61
C VAL A 139 3.82 -29.52 -6.28
N TYR A 140 4.52 -29.79 -5.18
CA TYR A 140 4.09 -29.35 -3.86
C TYR A 140 4.17 -27.84 -3.72
N ARG A 141 3.05 -27.23 -3.30
CA ARG A 141 2.94 -25.83 -2.87
C ARG A 141 2.22 -25.79 -1.54
N PRO A 142 2.81 -25.17 -0.49
CA PRO A 142 2.16 -25.08 0.80
C PRO A 142 0.91 -24.20 0.75
N ALA A 143 -0.06 -24.50 1.63
CA ALA A 143 -1.22 -23.67 1.81
C ALA A 143 -0.81 -22.26 2.29
N GLN A 144 -1.48 -21.22 1.80
CA GLN A 144 -1.27 -19.85 2.24
C GLN A 144 -2.07 -19.60 3.54
N SER A 145 -1.54 -20.06 4.66
CA SER A 145 -2.21 -20.01 5.97
C SER A 145 -1.91 -18.75 6.76
N THR A 146 -0.79 -18.10 6.49
CA THR A 146 -0.40 -16.87 7.20
C THR A 146 -1.12 -15.67 6.58
N ALA A 147 -1.93 -14.99 7.39
CA ALA A 147 -2.60 -13.77 6.96
C ALA A 147 -1.58 -12.65 6.70
N TRP A 148 -1.83 -11.86 5.64
CA TRP A 148 -1.01 -10.68 5.38
C TRP A 148 -1.22 -9.62 6.47
N PRO A 149 -0.15 -8.96 6.96
CA PRO A 149 -0.30 -7.88 7.94
C PRO A 149 -1.21 -6.77 7.43
N ARG A 150 -2.05 -6.24 8.31
CA ARG A 150 -2.96 -5.13 7.98
C ARG A 150 -2.88 -4.02 9.02
N THR A 151 -2.97 -2.79 8.55
CA THR A 151 -3.21 -1.61 9.36
C THR A 151 -4.71 -1.34 9.45
N TYR A 152 -5.19 -0.90 10.62
CA TYR A 152 -6.62 -0.73 10.92
C TYR A 152 -7.05 0.74 11.02
N GLY A 153 -6.37 1.63 10.32
CA GLY A 153 -6.73 3.03 10.29
C GLY A 153 -5.54 3.92 9.93
N PRO A 154 -5.78 5.22 9.79
CA PRO A 154 -4.74 6.19 9.51
C PRO A 154 -3.80 6.36 10.73
N GLN A 155 -2.59 6.75 10.42
CA GLN A 155 -1.55 7.10 11.39
C GLN A 155 -1.01 8.48 11.06
N THR A 156 -0.33 9.13 11.99
CA THR A 156 0.44 10.32 11.67
C THR A 156 1.93 10.01 11.57
N ALA A 157 2.62 10.79 10.76
CA ALA A 157 4.05 10.67 10.57
C ALA A 157 4.67 12.05 10.29
N LYS A 158 5.95 12.18 10.54
CA LYS A 158 6.71 13.39 10.24
C LYS A 158 7.37 13.29 8.89
N VAL A 159 7.23 14.32 8.05
CA VAL A 159 7.96 14.40 6.77
C VAL A 159 9.44 14.58 7.02
N VAL A 160 10.26 13.83 6.28
CA VAL A 160 11.72 13.81 6.42
C VAL A 160 12.41 13.97 5.06
N GLY A 161 13.69 14.32 5.10
CA GLY A 161 14.53 14.49 3.92
C GLY A 161 16.01 14.52 4.29
N PRO A 162 16.90 14.74 3.32
CA PRO A 162 18.32 14.92 3.57
C PRO A 162 18.59 16.10 4.52
N GLN A 163 19.69 16.04 5.21
CA GLN A 163 20.09 17.11 6.13
C GLN A 163 20.22 18.45 5.40
N GLY A 164 19.59 19.50 5.93
CA GLY A 164 19.61 20.84 5.38
C GLY A 164 18.54 21.12 4.34
N GLU A 165 17.80 20.12 3.87
CA GLU A 165 16.69 20.33 2.94
C GLU A 165 15.37 20.59 3.70
N SER A 166 14.72 21.70 3.38
CA SER A 166 13.39 22.02 3.92
C SER A 166 12.24 21.49 3.07
N ILE A 167 12.52 21.18 1.79
CA ILE A 167 11.56 20.57 0.85
C ILE A 167 12.28 19.46 0.10
N TRP A 168 11.77 18.22 0.21
CA TRP A 168 12.32 17.07 -0.48
C TRP A 168 11.22 16.27 -1.13
N THR A 169 11.21 16.21 -2.46
CA THR A 169 10.15 15.57 -3.25
C THR A 169 10.68 15.02 -4.55
N ASP A 170 9.98 14.07 -5.14
CA ASP A 170 10.26 13.55 -6.46
C ASP A 170 9.35 14.18 -7.54
N LYS A 171 9.50 13.72 -8.79
CA LYS A 171 8.70 14.21 -9.93
C LYS A 171 7.19 13.99 -9.82
N TYR A 172 6.74 13.14 -8.91
CA TYR A 172 5.32 12.85 -8.65
C TYR A 172 4.77 13.62 -7.44
N GLY A 173 5.58 14.48 -6.83
CA GLY A 173 5.20 15.18 -5.61
C GLY A 173 5.17 14.30 -4.36
N ARG A 174 5.80 13.12 -4.41
CA ARG A 174 5.91 12.21 -3.27
C ARG A 174 6.91 12.74 -2.26
N VAL A 175 6.71 12.37 -1.01
CA VAL A 175 7.62 12.70 0.10
C VAL A 175 8.01 11.44 0.87
N LYS A 176 8.99 11.55 1.74
CA LYS A 176 9.36 10.50 2.68
C LYS A 176 8.99 10.88 4.10
N VAL A 177 8.68 9.88 4.91
CA VAL A 177 8.18 10.09 6.27
C VAL A 177 8.92 9.21 7.27
N LYS A 178 8.88 9.65 8.54
CA LYS A 178 9.21 8.81 9.69
C LYS A 178 7.95 8.66 10.54
N PHE A 179 7.50 7.40 10.74
CA PHE A 179 6.40 7.09 11.65
C PHE A 179 6.84 7.27 13.10
N HIS A 180 5.91 7.65 13.98
CA HIS A 180 6.22 7.89 15.40
C HIS A 180 6.68 6.64 16.13
N TRP A 181 6.19 5.46 15.74
CA TRP A 181 6.61 4.17 16.30
C TRP A 181 7.95 3.67 15.75
N ASP A 182 8.45 4.22 14.64
CA ASP A 182 9.68 3.73 14.02
C ASP A 182 10.91 4.24 14.79
N ARG A 183 11.35 3.42 15.74
CA ARG A 183 12.54 3.69 16.56
C ARG A 183 13.86 3.45 15.85
N LEU A 184 13.84 2.78 14.68
CA LEU A 184 15.05 2.43 13.93
C LEU A 184 15.36 3.43 12.82
N ALA A 185 14.37 4.11 12.30
CA ALA A 185 14.54 5.13 11.27
C ALA A 185 15.36 6.32 11.80
N LYS A 186 16.30 6.78 10.99
CA LYS A 186 17.22 7.89 11.35
C LYS A 186 16.54 9.26 11.33
N GLY A 187 15.40 9.41 10.66
CA GLY A 187 14.72 10.68 10.45
C GLY A 187 15.27 11.48 9.28
N ASP A 188 15.93 10.82 8.36
CA ASP A 188 16.44 11.34 7.09
C ASP A 188 15.68 10.73 5.89
N ASP A 189 16.17 10.95 4.68
CA ASP A 189 15.58 10.45 3.44
C ASP A 189 15.69 8.91 3.25
N THR A 190 16.29 8.19 4.20
CA THR A 190 16.31 6.72 4.23
C THR A 190 15.20 6.12 5.08
N SER A 191 14.40 6.94 5.78
CA SER A 191 13.43 6.50 6.79
C SER A 191 12.20 5.78 6.22
N SER A 192 11.84 6.01 4.96
CA SER A 192 10.70 5.33 4.31
C SER A 192 10.89 5.20 2.81
N CYS A 193 9.98 4.47 2.16
CA CYS A 193 9.76 4.59 0.72
C CYS A 193 9.21 5.98 0.36
N TRP A 194 9.13 6.29 -0.93
CA TRP A 194 8.41 7.45 -1.44
C TRP A 194 6.90 7.26 -1.28
N VAL A 195 6.24 8.16 -0.54
CA VAL A 195 4.81 8.14 -0.24
C VAL A 195 4.08 9.17 -1.10
N ARG A 196 3.04 8.74 -1.82
CA ARG A 196 2.19 9.64 -2.61
C ARG A 196 1.41 10.58 -1.70
N VAL A 197 1.20 11.82 -2.17
CA VAL A 197 0.42 12.82 -1.46
C VAL A 197 -0.87 13.08 -2.23
N SER A 198 -2.00 12.94 -1.55
CA SER A 198 -3.30 13.36 -2.08
C SER A 198 -3.31 14.89 -2.25
N SER A 199 -3.65 15.36 -3.43
CA SER A 199 -3.72 16.79 -3.75
C SER A 199 -5.12 17.16 -4.19
N ALA A 200 -5.58 18.34 -3.77
CA ALA A 200 -6.87 18.85 -4.16
C ALA A 200 -6.92 19.05 -5.69
N TRP A 201 -7.99 18.52 -6.31
CA TRP A 201 -8.26 18.71 -7.74
C TRP A 201 -7.12 18.22 -8.68
N ALA A 202 -6.41 17.15 -8.30
CA ALA A 202 -5.33 16.60 -9.11
C ALA A 202 -5.83 16.10 -10.48
N GLY A 203 -5.40 16.74 -11.57
CA GLY A 203 -5.77 16.40 -12.93
C GLY A 203 -4.59 16.46 -13.89
N GLN A 204 -4.86 16.25 -15.19
CA GLN A 204 -3.83 16.25 -16.23
C GLN A 204 -3.36 17.67 -16.52
N GLY A 205 -2.26 18.10 -15.88
CA GLY A 205 -1.66 19.41 -16.06
C GLY A 205 -2.39 20.55 -15.34
N TYR A 206 -3.33 20.24 -14.43
CA TYR A 206 -4.03 21.21 -13.58
C TYR A 206 -4.29 20.66 -12.19
N GLY A 207 -4.61 21.55 -11.23
CA GLY A 207 -4.96 21.23 -9.86
C GLY A 207 -4.12 21.97 -8.83
N GLY A 208 -4.34 21.66 -7.54
CA GLY A 208 -3.59 22.22 -6.43
C GLY A 208 -2.32 21.39 -6.15
N VAL A 209 -1.19 22.07 -6.01
CA VAL A 209 0.09 21.43 -5.65
C VAL A 209 0.64 22.09 -4.39
N GLN A 210 0.72 21.34 -3.29
CA GLN A 210 1.25 21.78 -2.01
C GLN A 210 2.10 20.66 -1.42
N ILE A 211 3.40 20.71 -1.67
CA ILE A 211 4.32 19.67 -1.17
C ILE A 211 4.47 19.81 0.35
N PRO A 212 4.23 18.74 1.13
CA PRO A 212 4.55 18.72 2.56
C PRO A 212 6.05 18.94 2.77
N ARG A 213 6.40 19.81 3.70
CA ARG A 213 7.80 20.16 3.98
C ARG A 213 8.39 19.26 5.04
N VAL A 214 9.70 19.16 5.06
CA VAL A 214 10.43 18.46 6.12
C VAL A 214 10.08 19.09 7.47
N GLY A 215 9.61 18.24 8.38
CA GLY A 215 9.11 18.66 9.68
C GLY A 215 7.58 18.69 9.82
N ASP A 216 6.84 18.79 8.71
CA ASP A 216 5.37 18.77 8.74
C ASP A 216 4.85 17.41 9.24
N GLU A 217 3.75 17.45 9.98
CA GLU A 217 3.01 16.25 10.36
C GLU A 217 1.91 15.95 9.34
N VAL A 218 1.92 14.72 8.84
CA VAL A 218 1.00 14.25 7.80
C VAL A 218 0.18 13.07 8.30
N VAL A 219 -1.05 12.98 7.78
CA VAL A 219 -1.93 11.83 7.99
C VAL A 219 -1.64 10.81 6.90
N VAL A 220 -1.25 9.62 7.30
CA VAL A 220 -0.93 8.51 6.40
C VAL A 220 -2.00 7.44 6.55
N ASP A 221 -2.64 7.12 5.45
CA ASP A 221 -3.52 5.96 5.32
C ASP A 221 -2.82 4.88 4.48
N PHE A 222 -3.41 3.69 4.40
CA PHE A 222 -2.80 2.54 3.75
C PHE A 222 -3.81 1.92 2.78
N ILE A 223 -3.46 1.84 1.51
CA ILE A 223 -4.34 1.29 0.48
C ILE A 223 -4.67 -0.17 0.80
N ASN A 224 -5.95 -0.48 0.96
CA ASN A 224 -6.46 -1.79 1.40
C ASN A 224 -5.89 -2.26 2.76
N GLY A 225 -5.45 -1.34 3.61
CA GLY A 225 -4.80 -1.67 4.88
C GLY A 225 -3.41 -2.30 4.73
N ASP A 226 -2.80 -2.22 3.55
CA ASP A 226 -1.48 -2.78 3.29
C ASP A 226 -0.38 -1.86 3.83
N PRO A 227 0.41 -2.28 4.84
CA PRO A 227 1.49 -1.45 5.39
C PRO A 227 2.56 -1.05 4.36
N ASP A 228 2.70 -1.80 3.25
CA ASP A 228 3.63 -1.49 2.17
C ASP A 228 3.06 -0.50 1.13
N ARG A 229 1.80 -0.07 1.29
CA ARG A 229 1.12 0.85 0.37
C ARG A 229 0.61 2.12 1.07
N PRO A 230 1.49 2.89 1.75
CA PRO A 230 1.11 4.13 2.40
C PRO A 230 0.72 5.22 1.40
N ILE A 231 -0.24 6.06 1.78
CA ILE A 231 -0.64 7.25 1.05
C ILE A 231 -0.94 8.38 2.03
N ILE A 232 -0.43 9.57 1.78
CA ILE A 232 -0.73 10.75 2.59
C ILE A 232 -2.07 11.33 2.13
N THR A 233 -3.03 11.41 3.05
CA THR A 233 -4.40 11.87 2.81
C THR A 233 -4.67 13.26 3.39
N GLY A 234 -3.80 13.75 4.29
CA GLY A 234 -3.99 15.05 4.92
C GLY A 234 -2.76 15.51 5.70
N ARG A 235 -2.93 16.63 6.40
CA ARG A 235 -1.94 17.27 7.27
C ARG A 235 -2.62 17.75 8.53
N VAL A 236 -1.86 17.82 9.62
CA VAL A 236 -2.34 18.35 10.88
C VAL A 236 -1.33 19.33 11.46
N TYR A 237 -1.82 20.36 12.13
CA TYR A 237 -0.97 21.21 12.94
C TYR A 237 -0.63 20.53 14.27
N ASN A 238 0.49 20.91 14.85
CA ASN A 238 0.90 20.47 16.18
C ASN A 238 1.66 21.60 16.89
N GLU A 239 2.09 21.40 18.14
CA GLU A 239 2.74 22.43 18.94
C GLU A 239 4.05 22.99 18.33
N ALA A 240 4.74 22.18 17.50
CA ALA A 240 5.94 22.62 16.80
C ALA A 240 5.62 23.29 15.44
N SER A 241 4.40 23.17 14.95
CA SER A 241 3.94 23.61 13.62
C SER A 241 2.53 24.16 13.74
N MET A 242 2.40 25.38 14.32
CA MET A 242 1.14 26.06 14.57
C MET A 242 0.55 26.69 13.31
N PRO A 243 -0.79 26.91 13.26
CA PRO A 243 -1.44 27.63 12.17
C PRO A 243 -0.84 29.01 11.92
N PRO A 244 -0.96 29.56 10.69
CA PRO A 244 -0.37 30.86 10.35
C PRO A 244 -1.02 32.05 11.05
N TRP A 245 -2.24 31.89 11.58
CA TRP A 245 -2.96 32.89 12.34
C TRP A 245 -3.30 32.37 13.73
N ALA A 246 -3.26 33.28 14.72
CA ALA A 246 -3.42 32.91 16.13
C ALA A 246 -4.84 32.46 16.45
N LEU A 247 -5.05 31.17 16.62
CA LEU A 247 -6.32 30.60 17.08
C LEU A 247 -6.38 30.60 18.62
N PRO A 248 -7.56 30.77 19.23
CA PRO A 248 -8.89 30.91 18.58
C PRO A 248 -9.23 32.37 18.16
N ALA A 249 -8.37 33.35 18.45
CA ALA A 249 -8.68 34.79 18.24
C ALA A 249 -8.95 35.09 16.74
N ALA A 250 -8.28 34.44 15.81
CA ALA A 250 -8.43 34.60 14.37
C ALA A 250 -9.33 33.53 13.74
N ALA A 251 -10.32 33.00 14.45
CA ALA A 251 -11.20 31.95 13.96
C ALA A 251 -12.06 32.35 12.74
N THR A 252 -12.26 33.62 12.51
CA THR A 252 -12.97 34.19 11.34
C THR A 252 -12.06 34.32 10.10
N GLN A 253 -10.75 34.07 10.23
CA GLN A 253 -9.81 34.14 9.13
C GLN A 253 -9.65 32.79 8.42
N MET A 254 -9.65 32.82 7.12
CA MET A 254 -9.36 31.65 6.28
C MET A 254 -8.43 32.03 5.13
N GLY A 255 -7.70 31.07 4.58
CA GLY A 255 -6.85 31.31 3.40
C GLY A 255 -5.60 30.45 3.35
N PHE A 256 -4.63 30.95 2.60
CA PHE A 256 -3.34 30.28 2.38
C PHE A 256 -2.19 31.23 2.68
N MET A 257 -1.17 30.72 3.35
CA MET A 257 0.09 31.43 3.57
C MET A 257 1.24 30.49 3.27
N SER A 258 2.10 30.87 2.32
CA SER A 258 3.33 30.14 2.01
C SER A 258 4.49 30.61 2.91
N ARG A 259 5.63 29.95 2.79
CA ARG A 259 6.91 30.39 3.36
C ARG A 259 7.98 30.38 2.30
N THR A 260 8.78 31.41 2.24
CA THR A 260 9.96 31.44 1.38
C THR A 260 10.93 30.33 1.81
N LYS A 261 11.37 29.48 0.85
CA LYS A 261 12.41 28.48 1.13
C LYS A 261 13.68 29.22 1.54
N ASP A 262 14.25 28.82 2.67
CA ASP A 262 15.47 29.40 3.23
C ASP A 262 15.38 30.89 3.58
N GLY A 263 14.14 31.43 3.70
CA GLY A 263 13.85 32.79 4.14
C GLY A 263 13.53 32.89 5.64
N SER A 264 13.26 34.13 6.09
CA SER A 264 12.81 34.35 7.47
C SER A 264 11.36 33.89 7.68
N VAL A 265 10.93 33.86 8.95
CA VAL A 265 9.54 33.55 9.33
C VAL A 265 8.51 34.55 8.78
N ASP A 266 8.95 35.78 8.45
CA ASP A 266 8.09 36.82 7.92
C ASP A 266 7.95 36.79 6.40
N ASN A 267 8.81 36.06 5.70
CA ASN A 267 8.78 36.00 4.24
C ASN A 267 7.72 35.02 3.72
N ALA A 268 6.64 35.56 3.18
CA ALA A 268 5.47 34.80 2.77
C ALA A 268 4.71 35.41 1.58
N ASN A 269 4.13 34.56 0.73
CA ASN A 269 3.00 34.96 -0.11
C ASN A 269 1.71 34.50 0.56
N ALA A 270 0.64 35.30 0.46
CA ALA A 270 -0.61 34.96 1.13
C ALA A 270 -1.85 35.41 0.35
N LEU A 271 -2.93 34.66 0.54
CA LEU A 271 -4.29 35.05 0.22
C LEU A 271 -5.14 34.73 1.47
N ARG A 272 -5.72 35.79 2.08
CA ARG A 272 -6.50 35.67 3.31
C ARG A 272 -7.84 36.35 3.14
N PHE A 273 -8.87 35.77 3.73
CA PHE A 273 -10.20 36.32 3.90
C PHE A 273 -10.41 36.53 5.42
N GLU A 274 -10.96 37.68 5.78
CA GLU A 274 -11.50 37.96 7.11
C GLU A 274 -13.00 38.11 7.00
N ASP A 275 -13.75 37.25 7.70
CA ASP A 275 -15.23 37.18 7.64
C ASP A 275 -15.89 37.75 8.91
N LYS A 276 -15.15 38.51 9.74
CA LYS A 276 -15.71 39.18 10.92
C LYS A 276 -16.58 40.35 10.50
N ALA A 277 -17.86 40.36 10.90
CA ALA A 277 -18.83 41.41 10.59
C ALA A 277 -18.30 42.79 10.96
N GLY A 278 -18.28 43.72 10.00
CA GLY A 278 -17.76 45.09 10.12
C GLY A 278 -16.24 45.21 10.02
N ALA A 279 -15.53 44.08 9.72
CA ALA A 279 -14.09 44.08 9.51
C ALA A 279 -13.69 43.14 8.35
N GLU A 280 -14.65 42.85 7.46
CA GLU A 280 -14.47 41.95 6.32
C GLU A 280 -13.33 42.45 5.42
N GLN A 281 -12.46 41.54 4.99
CA GLN A 281 -11.30 41.88 4.19
C GLN A 281 -10.87 40.71 3.28
N VAL A 282 -10.50 41.01 2.04
CA VAL A 282 -9.64 40.14 1.20
C VAL A 282 -8.25 40.77 1.16
N TRP A 283 -7.25 39.99 1.57
CA TRP A 283 -5.85 40.45 1.62
C TRP A 283 -4.98 39.55 0.78
N ILE A 284 -4.22 40.15 -0.17
CA ILE A 284 -3.27 39.47 -1.05
C ILE A 284 -1.89 40.06 -0.79
N GLN A 285 -0.92 39.22 -0.54
CA GLN A 285 0.49 39.57 -0.36
C GLN A 285 1.39 38.76 -1.29
N ALA A 286 2.26 39.46 -1.99
CA ALA A 286 3.39 38.87 -2.70
C ALA A 286 4.69 39.32 -2.03
N GLU A 287 5.53 38.35 -1.64
CA GLU A 287 6.81 38.62 -0.98
C GLU A 287 7.78 39.43 -1.85
N ARG A 288 7.74 39.20 -3.16
CA ARG A 288 8.63 39.88 -4.10
C ARG A 288 7.89 40.46 -5.31
N ASN A 289 7.43 39.62 -6.21
CA ASN A 289 6.78 40.05 -7.46
C ASN A 289 5.36 39.51 -7.50
N MET A 290 4.46 40.31 -8.08
CA MET A 290 3.10 39.89 -8.43
C MET A 290 2.86 40.16 -9.91
N ASP A 291 2.56 39.11 -10.67
CA ASP A 291 2.24 39.19 -12.09
C ASP A 291 0.77 38.81 -12.28
N THR A 292 0.01 39.66 -12.98
CA THR A 292 -1.39 39.41 -13.32
C THR A 292 -1.53 39.41 -14.85
N SER A 293 -2.15 38.36 -15.40
CA SER A 293 -2.39 38.23 -16.83
C SER A 293 -3.86 37.98 -17.10
N ILE A 294 -4.53 38.91 -17.76
CA ILE A 294 -5.93 38.82 -18.13
C ILE A 294 -6.00 38.61 -19.66
N LYS A 295 -6.69 37.58 -20.11
CA LYS A 295 -6.76 37.21 -21.55
C LYS A 295 -7.79 37.97 -22.33
N ASN A 296 -8.75 38.60 -21.67
CA ASN A 296 -9.81 39.40 -22.30
C ASN A 296 -9.97 40.70 -21.51
N ASP A 297 -11.06 40.90 -20.82
CA ASP A 297 -11.40 42.17 -20.18
C ASP A 297 -11.11 42.14 -18.66
N GLU A 298 -10.73 43.27 -18.11
CA GLU A 298 -10.61 43.51 -16.67
C GLU A 298 -11.52 44.67 -16.27
N THR A 299 -12.30 44.49 -15.19
CA THR A 299 -13.17 45.54 -14.67
C THR A 299 -12.95 45.68 -13.16
N HIS A 300 -12.76 46.91 -12.69
CA HIS A 300 -12.68 47.27 -11.30
C HIS A 300 -13.83 48.21 -10.91
N SER A 301 -14.62 47.83 -9.90
CA SER A 301 -15.65 48.70 -9.29
C SER A 301 -15.36 48.86 -7.84
N VAL A 302 -15.22 50.09 -7.37
CA VAL A 302 -14.90 50.46 -6.00
C VAL A 302 -15.99 51.36 -5.44
N GLY A 303 -16.77 50.89 -4.42
CA GLY A 303 -17.87 51.65 -3.82
C GLY A 303 -17.42 52.79 -2.89
N GLY A 304 -16.15 52.78 -2.51
CA GLY A 304 -15.56 53.83 -1.64
C GLY A 304 -14.32 54.42 -2.28
N ALA A 305 -13.31 54.70 -1.49
CA ALA A 305 -12.07 55.30 -1.96
C ALA A 305 -11.09 54.24 -2.51
N ARG A 306 -10.37 54.59 -3.57
CA ARG A 306 -9.21 53.82 -4.09
C ARG A 306 -7.93 54.60 -3.81
N SER A 307 -6.91 53.94 -3.28
CA SER A 307 -5.58 54.46 -3.05
C SER A 307 -4.57 53.67 -3.86
N HIS A 308 -3.66 54.33 -4.56
CA HIS A 308 -2.58 53.70 -5.33
C HIS A 308 -1.25 54.36 -4.95
N TYR A 309 -0.27 53.57 -4.52
CA TYR A 309 1.04 54.04 -4.14
C TYR A 309 2.14 53.22 -4.76
N VAL A 310 3.02 53.85 -5.54
CA VAL A 310 4.18 53.27 -6.18
C VAL A 310 5.44 53.98 -5.71
N LYS A 311 6.34 53.25 -5.04
CA LYS A 311 7.54 53.86 -4.42
C LYS A 311 8.59 54.27 -5.47
N LYS A 312 8.61 53.65 -6.64
CA LYS A 312 9.58 53.94 -7.70
C LYS A 312 8.87 54.38 -8.96
N ASN A 313 9.02 53.62 -10.05
CA ASN A 313 8.47 53.95 -11.35
C ASN A 313 7.16 53.22 -11.59
N GLU A 314 6.20 53.86 -12.21
CA GLU A 314 4.99 53.26 -12.79
C GLU A 314 5.03 53.50 -14.30
N LEU A 315 4.71 52.46 -15.07
CA LEU A 315 4.53 52.53 -16.51
C LEU A 315 3.10 52.08 -16.85
N HIS A 316 2.34 52.99 -17.43
CA HIS A 316 1.01 52.68 -17.96
C HIS A 316 1.07 52.79 -19.50
N ARG A 317 0.76 51.66 -20.18
CA ARG A 317 0.75 51.61 -21.64
C ARG A 317 -0.59 51.11 -22.14
N VAL A 318 -1.23 51.91 -22.99
CA VAL A 318 -2.49 51.59 -23.68
C VAL A 318 -2.22 51.63 -25.19
N GLU A 319 -2.49 50.56 -25.90
CA GLU A 319 -2.22 50.47 -27.35
C GLU A 319 -3.36 51.05 -28.22
N ALA A 320 -4.53 51.24 -27.62
CA ALA A 320 -5.69 51.87 -28.26
C ALA A 320 -6.08 53.15 -27.54
N ASN A 321 -7.36 53.45 -27.38
CA ASN A 321 -7.85 54.66 -26.75
C ASN A 321 -7.96 54.47 -25.19
N GLN A 322 -7.47 55.43 -24.45
CA GLN A 322 -7.81 55.63 -23.05
C GLN A 322 -8.99 56.61 -22.97
N ILE A 323 -10.16 56.15 -22.59
CA ILE A 323 -11.40 56.93 -22.50
C ILE A 323 -11.66 57.25 -21.05
#